data_687b889628c7ddbf609c29ff9d295017
#
_entry.id   687b889628c7ddbf609c29ff9d295017
#
_cell.length_a   1.000
_cell.length_b   1.000
_cell.length_c   1.000
_cell.angle_alpha   90.00
_cell.angle_beta   90.00
_cell.angle_gamma   90.00
#
_symmetry.space_group_name_H-M   'P 1'
#
loop_
_entity.id
_entity.type
_entity.pdbx_description
1 polymer ?
#
loop_
_entity_poly.entity_id
_entity_poly.type
_entity_poly.pdbx_seq_one_letter_code
_entity_poly.pdbx_strand_id
1 'polypeptide(L)'
;MLLCSCVVWAADPPRPPILGVAHIAVYAKDFEKARAFYHDFLGFEEPYSLKNSNGSMSMTFFKINDRQYIELAPEREPGSDRLNHISVQTDNAEAMRVYLASKGVKVPDKVPKGRIGNSNFNIKDPEGHTVEIVEYQPDSWTAKAYGKFMPKTRISDRILHVGIIVTHPEAEIRFYEDVLGFREIWRGSKSGTVLSWINLKVPDGDDYIEFMLYKDAPAPTARGSAHHLCLALPDAVATLATLNASSYRKQYEHPLEIRIGTNRKRQLNIFDPDGTRTEVMEPVTIDGKPAPSSNAPFPQ
;
A
#
# COMPACT_ATOMS: atom_id res chain seq x y z
N MET A 1 29.44 -47.69 -23.96
CA MET A 1 28.34 -46.82 -24.38
C MET A 1 27.96 -45.97 -23.18
N LEU A 2 28.48 -44.72 -23.11
CA LEU A 2 28.15 -43.79 -22.02
C LEU A 2 26.81 -43.12 -22.37
N LEU A 3 25.79 -43.37 -21.56
CA LEU A 3 24.53 -42.60 -21.62
C LEU A 3 24.77 -41.22 -20.98
N CYS A 4 24.89 -40.20 -21.82
CA CYS A 4 24.94 -38.83 -21.38
C CYS A 4 23.48 -38.39 -21.02
N SER A 5 23.15 -38.40 -19.72
CA SER A 5 21.87 -37.88 -19.23
C SER A 5 21.89 -36.37 -19.36
N CYS A 6 21.26 -35.84 -20.39
CA CYS A 6 20.98 -34.39 -20.49
C CYS A 6 19.96 -34.03 -19.41
N VAL A 7 20.40 -33.35 -18.36
CA VAL A 7 19.48 -32.67 -17.42
C VAL A 7 18.89 -31.49 -18.16
N VAL A 8 17.66 -31.63 -18.61
CA VAL A 8 16.89 -30.51 -19.14
C VAL A 8 16.45 -29.67 -17.94
N TRP A 9 17.13 -28.57 -17.71
CA TRP A 9 16.64 -27.55 -16.76
C TRP A 9 15.35 -26.98 -17.33
N ALA A 10 14.23 -27.22 -16.66
CA ALA A 10 12.99 -26.51 -16.99
C ALA A 10 13.25 -25.01 -16.79
N ALA A 11 12.94 -24.20 -17.80
CA ALA A 11 13.03 -22.76 -17.67
C ALA A 11 12.12 -22.29 -16.52
N ASP A 12 12.57 -21.32 -15.74
CA ASP A 12 11.74 -20.70 -14.71
C ASP A 12 10.40 -20.24 -15.33
N PRO A 13 9.28 -20.44 -14.63
CA PRO A 13 8.00 -19.93 -15.10
C PRO A 13 8.07 -18.41 -15.24
N PRO A 14 7.46 -17.80 -16.27
CA PRO A 14 7.42 -16.35 -16.43
C PRO A 14 6.67 -15.71 -15.26
N ARG A 15 7.12 -14.54 -14.82
CA ARG A 15 6.40 -13.76 -13.80
C ARG A 15 5.08 -13.25 -14.39
N PRO A 16 3.92 -13.54 -13.78
CA PRO A 16 2.67 -12.89 -14.13
C PRO A 16 2.72 -11.38 -13.86
N PRO A 17 1.86 -10.57 -14.48
CA PRO A 17 1.85 -9.14 -14.27
C PRO A 17 1.49 -8.77 -12.83
N ILE A 18 2.11 -7.69 -12.31
CA ILE A 18 1.70 -6.99 -11.10
C ILE A 18 1.14 -5.63 -11.54
N LEU A 19 -0.18 -5.54 -11.55
CA LEU A 19 -0.94 -4.48 -12.20
C LEU A 19 -1.01 -3.18 -11.40
N GLY A 20 -0.70 -3.22 -10.11
CA GLY A 20 -0.76 -2.07 -9.21
C GLY A 20 -0.84 -2.48 -7.75
N VAL A 21 -0.83 -1.49 -6.87
CA VAL A 21 -1.20 -1.64 -5.46
C VAL A 21 -2.71 -1.82 -5.40
N ALA A 22 -3.17 -2.95 -4.82
CA ALA A 22 -4.59 -3.23 -4.67
C ALA A 22 -5.18 -2.54 -3.43
N HIS A 23 -4.46 -2.64 -2.30
CA HIS A 23 -4.87 -2.02 -1.04
C HIS A 23 -3.72 -1.94 -0.04
N ILE A 24 -3.95 -1.15 0.99
CA ILE A 24 -3.26 -1.24 2.27
C ILE A 24 -4.29 -1.66 3.32
N ALA A 25 -3.93 -2.61 4.16
CA ALA A 25 -4.72 -2.98 5.33
C ALA A 25 -4.05 -2.46 6.59
N VAL A 26 -4.81 -1.76 7.42
CA VAL A 26 -4.34 -1.19 8.68
C VAL A 26 -5.24 -1.61 9.84
N TYR A 27 -4.69 -1.57 11.04
CA TYR A 27 -5.45 -1.88 12.26
C TYR A 27 -6.16 -0.63 12.79
N ALA A 28 -7.44 -0.80 13.14
CA ALA A 28 -8.25 0.22 13.79
C ALA A 28 -8.68 -0.23 15.19
N LYS A 29 -8.61 0.66 16.18
CA LYS A 29 -9.10 0.44 17.55
C LYS A 29 -10.61 0.62 17.62
N ASP A 30 -11.11 1.64 16.90
CA ASP A 30 -12.50 2.06 16.91
C ASP A 30 -12.99 2.25 15.47
N PHE A 31 -13.81 1.32 15.00
CA PHE A 31 -14.34 1.35 13.64
C PHE A 31 -15.27 2.54 13.38
N GLU A 32 -16.00 3.04 14.38
CA GLU A 32 -16.91 4.18 14.18
C GLU A 32 -16.11 5.46 13.96
N LYS A 33 -15.04 5.68 14.74
CA LYS A 33 -14.12 6.80 14.52
C LYS A 33 -13.38 6.69 13.18
N ALA A 34 -12.95 5.48 12.83
CA ALA A 34 -12.29 5.23 11.56
C ALA A 34 -13.24 5.49 10.38
N ARG A 35 -14.52 5.05 10.47
CA ARG A 35 -15.55 5.37 9.46
C ARG A 35 -15.76 6.87 9.31
N ALA A 36 -15.91 7.58 10.43
CA ALA A 36 -16.06 9.05 10.40
C ALA A 36 -14.85 9.70 9.70
N PHE A 37 -13.65 9.18 9.87
CA PHE A 37 -12.47 9.67 9.16
C PHE A 37 -12.48 9.31 7.67
N TYR A 38 -12.57 8.04 7.32
CA TYR A 38 -12.44 7.61 5.92
C TYR A 38 -13.68 7.96 5.08
N HIS A 39 -14.87 7.89 5.67
CA HIS A 39 -16.11 8.19 4.96
C HIS A 39 -16.50 9.69 5.09
N ASP A 40 -16.70 10.22 6.30
CA ASP A 40 -17.26 11.56 6.46
C ASP A 40 -16.24 12.67 6.16
N PHE A 41 -14.94 12.41 6.42
CA PHE A 41 -13.88 13.39 6.18
C PHE A 41 -13.24 13.24 4.80
N LEU A 42 -12.84 12.02 4.40
CA LEU A 42 -12.17 11.78 3.13
C LEU A 42 -13.12 11.45 1.98
N GLY A 43 -14.39 11.12 2.27
CA GLY A 43 -15.45 10.90 1.28
C GLY A 43 -15.45 9.53 0.61
N PHE A 44 -14.80 8.52 1.18
CA PHE A 44 -14.79 7.15 0.63
C PHE A 44 -15.99 6.35 1.13
N GLU A 45 -16.69 5.67 0.21
CA GLU A 45 -17.77 4.78 0.55
C GLU A 45 -17.26 3.42 1.06
N GLU A 46 -18.01 2.81 1.99
CA GLU A 46 -17.82 1.45 2.52
C GLU A 46 -18.76 0.49 1.79
N PRO A 47 -18.36 -0.14 0.66
CA PRO A 47 -19.26 -0.99 -0.13
C PRO A 47 -19.64 -2.29 0.59
N TYR A 48 -18.78 -2.78 1.47
CA TYR A 48 -19.00 -4.00 2.22
C TYR A 48 -18.06 -4.11 3.42
N SER A 49 -18.46 -4.97 4.36
CA SER A 49 -17.68 -5.35 5.53
C SER A 49 -17.84 -6.84 5.85
N LEU A 50 -16.89 -7.40 6.55
CA LEU A 50 -16.90 -8.76 7.04
C LEU A 50 -17.12 -8.79 8.55
N LYS A 51 -18.00 -9.67 9.01
CA LYS A 51 -18.23 -9.92 10.43
C LYS A 51 -17.78 -11.33 10.83
N ASN A 52 -17.39 -11.48 12.07
CA ASN A 52 -17.16 -12.77 12.72
C ASN A 52 -18.49 -13.43 13.04
N SER A 53 -18.47 -14.73 13.40
CA SER A 53 -19.67 -15.49 13.79
C SER A 53 -20.40 -14.91 15.00
N ASN A 54 -19.69 -14.21 15.88
CA ASN A 54 -20.26 -13.51 17.05
C ASN A 54 -20.79 -12.09 16.73
N GLY A 55 -20.80 -11.69 15.44
CA GLY A 55 -21.27 -10.37 14.98
C GLY A 55 -20.25 -9.25 15.08
N SER A 56 -19.10 -9.45 15.72
CA SER A 56 -18.04 -8.42 15.75
C SER A 56 -17.43 -8.16 14.37
N MET A 57 -16.90 -6.95 14.15
CA MET A 57 -16.22 -6.60 12.91
C MET A 57 -14.96 -7.45 12.72
N SER A 58 -14.81 -8.04 11.55
CA SER A 58 -13.60 -8.75 11.13
C SER A 58 -12.75 -7.90 10.20
N MET A 59 -13.38 -7.16 9.28
CA MET A 59 -12.72 -6.29 8.31
C MET A 59 -13.74 -5.37 7.66
N THR A 60 -13.35 -4.15 7.30
CA THR A 60 -14.16 -3.27 6.46
C THR A 60 -13.31 -2.67 5.34
N PHE A 61 -13.98 -2.24 4.26
CA PHE A 61 -13.34 -1.86 3.00
C PHE A 61 -13.85 -0.49 2.57
N PHE A 62 -12.95 0.49 2.43
CA PHE A 62 -13.26 1.80 1.84
C PHE A 62 -12.77 1.83 0.40
N LYS A 63 -13.69 2.09 -0.52
CA LYS A 63 -13.40 2.03 -1.94
C LYS A 63 -12.83 3.34 -2.46
N ILE A 64 -11.63 3.29 -3.05
CA ILE A 64 -10.98 4.40 -3.73
C ILE A 64 -11.37 4.43 -5.20
N ASN A 65 -11.20 3.29 -5.88
CA ASN A 65 -11.64 3.05 -7.27
C ASN A 65 -11.96 1.57 -7.49
N ASP A 66 -12.20 1.15 -8.73
CA ASP A 66 -12.60 -0.23 -9.04
C ASP A 66 -11.50 -1.28 -8.79
N ARG A 67 -10.29 -0.85 -8.48
CA ARG A 67 -9.12 -1.72 -8.26
C ARG A 67 -8.46 -1.52 -6.90
N GLN A 68 -8.76 -0.40 -6.20
CA GLN A 68 -8.02 0.02 -5.03
C GLN A 68 -8.93 0.28 -3.83
N TYR A 69 -8.49 -0.19 -2.66
CA TYR A 69 -9.23 -0.10 -1.40
C TYR A 69 -8.31 0.27 -0.23
N ILE A 70 -8.91 0.79 0.83
CA ILE A 70 -8.32 0.82 2.17
C ILE A 70 -9.06 -0.23 2.98
N GLU A 71 -8.32 -1.14 3.62
CA GLU A 71 -8.90 -2.17 4.47
C GLU A 71 -8.60 -1.86 5.94
N LEU A 72 -9.61 -1.98 6.78
CA LEU A 72 -9.44 -1.86 8.23
C LEU A 72 -9.73 -3.19 8.90
N ALA A 73 -8.79 -3.66 9.71
CA ALA A 73 -8.95 -4.81 10.58
C ALA A 73 -8.96 -4.37 12.06
N PRO A 74 -9.59 -5.12 12.98
CA PRO A 74 -9.54 -4.78 14.40
C PRO A 74 -8.11 -4.92 14.93
N GLU A 75 -7.68 -3.97 15.77
CA GLU A 75 -6.41 -4.07 16.49
C GLU A 75 -6.36 -5.39 17.28
N ARG A 76 -5.26 -6.11 17.15
CA ARG A 76 -5.09 -7.40 17.82
C ARG A 76 -4.68 -7.24 19.28
N GLU A 77 -3.66 -6.43 19.50
CA GLU A 77 -3.09 -6.16 20.82
C GLU A 77 -2.86 -4.66 20.97
N PRO A 78 -3.19 -4.05 22.10
CA PRO A 78 -2.95 -2.64 22.36
C PRO A 78 -1.49 -2.27 22.12
N GLY A 79 -1.25 -1.22 21.33
CA GLY A 79 0.10 -0.74 21.04
C GLY A 79 0.86 -1.51 19.97
N SER A 80 0.21 -2.40 19.24
CA SER A 80 0.80 -3.06 18.08
C SER A 80 1.02 -2.08 16.91
N ASP A 81 1.80 -2.51 15.92
CA ASP A 81 1.97 -1.80 14.66
C ASP A 81 0.62 -1.53 13.98
N ARG A 82 0.52 -0.40 13.28
CA ARG A 82 -0.70 -0.07 12.53
C ARG A 82 -0.81 -0.84 11.22
N LEU A 83 0.29 -1.29 10.62
CA LEU A 83 0.27 -2.04 9.37
C LEU A 83 -0.15 -3.49 9.61
N ASN A 84 -1.20 -3.91 8.89
CA ASN A 84 -1.58 -5.32 8.78
C ASN A 84 -0.86 -5.96 7.57
N HIS A 85 -1.08 -5.41 6.37
CA HIS A 85 -0.42 -5.82 5.14
C HIS A 85 -0.55 -4.77 4.03
N ILE A 86 0.28 -4.93 3.02
CA ILE A 86 0.12 -4.28 1.71
C ILE A 86 -0.31 -5.32 0.70
N SER A 87 -1.03 -4.93 -0.35
CA SER A 87 -1.49 -5.87 -1.38
C SER A 87 -1.18 -5.37 -2.77
N VAL A 88 -0.77 -6.30 -3.64
CA VAL A 88 -0.56 -6.05 -5.06
C VAL A 88 -1.48 -6.93 -5.90
N GLN A 89 -2.01 -6.36 -6.98
CA GLN A 89 -2.94 -7.04 -7.87
C GLN A 89 -2.20 -7.78 -8.99
N THR A 90 -2.61 -9.01 -9.24
CA THR A 90 -2.24 -9.80 -10.44
C THR A 90 -3.51 -10.23 -11.20
N ASP A 91 -3.34 -10.67 -12.42
CA ASP A 91 -4.42 -11.30 -13.22
C ASP A 91 -4.44 -12.83 -13.13
N ASN A 92 -3.43 -13.44 -12.46
CA ASN A 92 -3.35 -14.88 -12.28
C ASN A 92 -2.58 -15.22 -10.98
N ALA A 93 -3.32 -15.35 -9.89
CA ALA A 93 -2.74 -15.63 -8.58
C ALA A 93 -2.07 -17.01 -8.49
N GLU A 94 -2.61 -18.04 -9.17
CA GLU A 94 -1.99 -19.37 -9.15
C GLU A 94 -0.66 -19.41 -9.92
N ALA A 95 -0.61 -18.79 -11.10
CA ALA A 95 0.64 -18.66 -11.84
C ALA A 95 1.68 -17.84 -11.05
N MET A 96 1.24 -16.77 -10.35
CA MET A 96 2.12 -15.98 -9.48
C MET A 96 2.63 -16.82 -8.30
N ARG A 97 1.79 -17.66 -7.70
CA ARG A 97 2.20 -18.59 -6.64
C ARG A 97 3.30 -19.55 -7.13
N VAL A 98 3.10 -20.16 -8.32
CA VAL A 98 4.09 -21.08 -8.93
C VAL A 98 5.40 -20.35 -9.23
N TYR A 99 5.32 -19.14 -9.80
CA TYR A 99 6.48 -18.31 -10.06
C TYR A 99 7.24 -17.99 -8.78
N LEU A 100 6.57 -17.50 -7.73
CA LEU A 100 7.21 -17.14 -6.46
C LEU A 100 7.83 -18.36 -5.77
N ALA A 101 7.19 -19.54 -5.85
CA ALA A 101 7.77 -20.79 -5.37
C ALA A 101 9.09 -21.12 -6.11
N SER A 102 9.16 -20.92 -7.43
CA SER A 102 10.39 -21.15 -8.22
C SER A 102 11.52 -20.19 -7.84
N LYS A 103 11.19 -19.02 -7.29
CA LYS A 103 12.16 -18.05 -6.74
C LYS A 103 12.52 -18.31 -5.27
N GLY A 104 12.04 -19.42 -4.69
CA GLY A 104 12.32 -19.77 -3.30
C GLY A 104 11.49 -19.02 -2.26
N VAL A 105 10.46 -18.27 -2.69
CA VAL A 105 9.54 -17.59 -1.77
C VAL A 105 8.59 -18.63 -1.17
N LYS A 106 8.39 -18.56 0.15
CA LYS A 106 7.41 -19.42 0.84
C LYS A 106 6.01 -19.03 0.45
N VAL A 107 5.27 -19.94 -0.18
CA VAL A 107 3.89 -19.77 -0.63
C VAL A 107 3.00 -20.92 -0.12
N PRO A 108 1.67 -20.79 -0.09
CA PRO A 108 0.77 -21.90 0.25
C PRO A 108 0.78 -22.98 -0.85
N ASP A 109 0.29 -24.19 -0.53
CA ASP A 109 0.19 -25.29 -1.49
C ASP A 109 -0.74 -24.98 -2.67
N LYS A 110 -1.78 -24.19 -2.44
CA LYS A 110 -2.74 -23.70 -3.43
C LYS A 110 -3.22 -22.30 -3.07
N VAL A 111 -3.68 -21.54 -4.04
CA VAL A 111 -4.29 -20.22 -3.81
C VAL A 111 -5.67 -20.41 -3.17
N PRO A 112 -5.92 -19.88 -1.96
CA PRO A 112 -7.25 -19.92 -1.36
C PRO A 112 -8.19 -18.90 -2.01
N LYS A 113 -9.49 -19.13 -1.87
CA LYS A 113 -10.53 -18.13 -2.15
C LYS A 113 -10.85 -17.39 -0.84
N GLY A 114 -10.64 -16.08 -0.84
CA GLY A 114 -10.93 -15.22 0.31
C GLY A 114 -12.43 -15.10 0.59
N ARG A 115 -12.78 -14.58 1.77
CA ARG A 115 -14.17 -14.46 2.23
C ARG A 115 -15.02 -13.53 1.34
N ILE A 116 -14.44 -12.57 0.65
CA ILE A 116 -15.12 -11.68 -0.31
C ILE A 116 -15.13 -12.25 -1.74
N GLY A 117 -14.57 -13.44 -1.93
CA GLY A 117 -14.61 -14.18 -3.20
C GLY A 117 -13.42 -13.97 -4.12
N ASN A 118 -12.45 -13.13 -3.78
CA ASN A 118 -11.20 -13.00 -4.53
C ASN A 118 -10.25 -14.17 -4.25
N SER A 119 -9.35 -14.48 -5.20
CA SER A 119 -8.24 -15.40 -4.98
C SER A 119 -7.05 -14.62 -4.44
N ASN A 120 -6.53 -15.01 -3.26
CA ASN A 120 -5.43 -14.25 -2.66
C ASN A 120 -4.57 -15.14 -1.75
N PHE A 121 -3.29 -14.79 -1.60
CA PHE A 121 -2.39 -15.40 -0.64
C PHE A 121 -1.33 -14.41 -0.18
N ASN A 122 -0.74 -14.70 0.98
CA ASN A 122 0.26 -13.86 1.61
C ASN A 122 1.66 -14.43 1.44
N ILE A 123 2.62 -13.56 1.17
CA ILE A 123 4.05 -13.82 1.27
C ILE A 123 4.67 -12.88 2.30
N LYS A 124 5.93 -13.11 2.63
CA LYS A 124 6.73 -12.23 3.47
C LYS A 124 7.88 -11.66 2.67
N ASP A 125 8.10 -10.35 2.80
CA ASP A 125 9.35 -9.74 2.38
C ASP A 125 10.48 -10.05 3.37
N PRO A 126 11.74 -9.68 3.09
CA PRO A 126 12.89 -9.96 3.96
C PRO A 126 12.76 -9.42 5.40
N GLU A 127 12.08 -8.30 5.62
CA GLU A 127 11.85 -7.73 6.96
C GLU A 127 10.58 -8.26 7.64
N GLY A 128 9.83 -9.13 6.95
CA GLY A 128 8.67 -9.81 7.50
C GLY A 128 7.35 -9.06 7.31
N HIS A 129 7.30 -7.99 6.52
CA HIS A 129 6.01 -7.40 6.16
C HIS A 129 5.19 -8.42 5.39
N THR A 130 3.89 -8.37 5.59
CA THR A 130 2.96 -9.18 4.79
C THR A 130 2.69 -8.46 3.48
N VAL A 131 2.96 -9.16 2.36
CA VAL A 131 2.58 -8.74 1.02
C VAL A 131 1.52 -9.72 0.51
N GLU A 132 0.31 -9.23 0.33
CA GLU A 132 -0.76 -10.02 -0.26
C GLU A 132 -0.69 -9.96 -1.78
N ILE A 133 -0.82 -11.11 -2.43
CA ILE A 133 -1.05 -11.23 -3.87
C ILE A 133 -2.54 -11.48 -4.06
N VAL A 134 -3.24 -10.61 -4.80
CA VAL A 134 -4.68 -10.72 -5.01
C VAL A 134 -5.04 -10.74 -6.49
N GLU A 135 -5.95 -11.62 -6.85
CA GLU A 135 -6.65 -11.69 -8.14
C GLU A 135 -8.14 -11.46 -7.91
N TYR A 136 -8.71 -10.44 -8.54
CA TYR A 136 -10.14 -10.14 -8.44
C TYR A 136 -10.94 -11.10 -9.31
N GLN A 137 -11.86 -11.82 -8.67
CA GLN A 137 -12.68 -12.83 -9.33
C GLN A 137 -14.02 -12.26 -9.82
N PRO A 138 -14.57 -12.71 -10.95
CA PRO A 138 -15.81 -12.18 -11.51
C PRO A 138 -17.03 -12.31 -10.60
N ASP A 139 -17.04 -13.29 -9.69
CA ASP A 139 -18.12 -13.55 -8.75
C ASP A 139 -17.90 -12.92 -7.36
N SER A 140 -16.78 -12.21 -7.17
CA SER A 140 -16.38 -11.58 -5.91
C SER A 140 -17.25 -10.37 -5.54
N TRP A 141 -17.17 -9.95 -4.28
CA TRP A 141 -17.80 -8.70 -3.85
C TRP A 141 -17.14 -7.48 -4.50
N THR A 142 -15.84 -7.55 -4.78
CA THR A 142 -15.10 -6.53 -5.54
C THR A 142 -15.73 -6.33 -6.93
N ALA A 143 -15.99 -7.43 -7.67
CA ALA A 143 -16.64 -7.36 -8.98
C ALA A 143 -18.07 -6.82 -8.89
N LYS A 144 -18.84 -7.18 -7.85
CA LYS A 144 -20.21 -6.67 -7.63
C LYS A 144 -20.23 -5.16 -7.29
N ALA A 145 -19.16 -4.64 -6.75
CA ALA A 145 -18.98 -3.22 -6.44
C ALA A 145 -18.43 -2.41 -7.63
N TYR A 146 -18.09 -3.05 -8.76
CA TYR A 146 -17.53 -2.38 -9.93
C TYR A 146 -18.45 -1.26 -10.44
N GLY A 147 -17.88 -0.08 -10.72
CA GLY A 147 -18.59 1.11 -11.18
C GLY A 147 -19.48 1.78 -10.12
N LYS A 148 -19.46 1.35 -8.85
CA LYS A 148 -20.31 1.84 -7.77
C LYS A 148 -19.46 2.31 -6.59
N PHE A 149 -20.09 2.98 -5.62
CA PHE A 149 -19.45 3.40 -4.36
C PHE A 149 -18.23 4.31 -4.55
N MET A 150 -18.30 5.20 -5.55
CA MET A 150 -17.25 6.17 -5.86
C MET A 150 -17.84 7.57 -6.04
N PRO A 151 -18.29 8.21 -4.94
CA PRO A 151 -18.88 9.55 -5.01
C PRO A 151 -17.85 10.55 -5.52
N LYS A 152 -18.32 11.55 -6.26
CA LYS A 152 -17.45 12.62 -6.81
C LYS A 152 -16.87 13.53 -5.72
N THR A 153 -17.40 13.45 -4.52
CA THR A 153 -16.96 14.22 -3.34
C THR A 153 -15.76 13.62 -2.63
N ARG A 154 -15.32 12.38 -2.98
CA ARG A 154 -14.12 11.80 -2.40
C ARG A 154 -12.87 12.60 -2.79
N ILE A 155 -11.95 12.74 -1.86
CA ILE A 155 -10.75 13.58 -2.06
C ILE A 155 -9.75 13.04 -3.09
N SER A 156 -9.84 11.76 -3.43
CA SER A 156 -8.92 11.09 -4.36
C SER A 156 -9.60 9.94 -5.08
N ASP A 157 -9.09 9.59 -6.23
CA ASP A 157 -9.52 8.43 -7.02
C ASP A 157 -8.43 7.37 -7.22
N ARG A 158 -7.25 7.53 -6.57
CA ARG A 158 -6.14 6.58 -6.74
C ARG A 158 -5.21 6.55 -5.53
N ILE A 159 -4.77 5.33 -5.14
CA ILE A 159 -3.56 5.14 -4.35
C ILE A 159 -2.36 5.46 -5.25
N LEU A 160 -1.52 6.39 -4.83
CA LEU A 160 -0.27 6.70 -5.50
C LEU A 160 0.84 5.79 -5.02
N HIS A 161 0.92 5.59 -3.69
CA HIS A 161 1.85 4.64 -3.08
C HIS A 161 1.39 4.16 -1.70
N VAL A 162 2.05 3.13 -1.24
CA VAL A 162 2.04 2.69 0.16
C VAL A 162 3.45 2.76 0.71
N GLY A 163 3.61 3.28 1.92
CA GLY A 163 4.90 3.39 2.60
C GLY A 163 5.10 2.29 3.62
N ILE A 164 6.28 1.69 3.63
CA ILE A 164 6.70 0.69 4.61
C ILE A 164 8.05 1.05 5.22
N ILE A 165 8.26 0.73 6.49
CA ILE A 165 9.53 0.91 7.18
C ILE A 165 10.53 -0.12 6.66
N VAL A 166 11.76 0.31 6.37
CA VAL A 166 12.84 -0.56 5.91
C VAL A 166 14.12 -0.23 6.67
N THR A 167 14.74 -1.24 7.27
CA THR A 167 16.00 -1.14 8.00
C THR A 167 17.15 -1.87 7.30
N HIS A 168 16.85 -2.78 6.36
CA HIS A 168 17.82 -3.52 5.55
C HIS A 168 17.58 -3.30 4.04
N PRO A 169 17.78 -2.06 3.53
CA PRO A 169 17.34 -1.66 2.20
C PRO A 169 17.91 -2.51 1.06
N GLU A 170 19.14 -3.02 1.15
CA GLU A 170 19.70 -3.85 0.09
C GLU A 170 18.96 -5.20 -0.07
N ALA A 171 18.52 -5.79 1.03
CA ALA A 171 17.76 -7.05 1.00
C ALA A 171 16.36 -6.81 0.41
N GLU A 172 15.69 -5.72 0.84
CA GLU A 172 14.38 -5.33 0.36
C GLU A 172 14.40 -4.95 -1.13
N ILE A 173 15.36 -4.14 -1.58
CA ILE A 173 15.51 -3.80 -2.99
C ILE A 173 15.65 -5.06 -3.83
N ARG A 174 16.55 -6.00 -3.46
CA ARG A 174 16.70 -7.26 -4.19
C ARG A 174 15.40 -8.05 -4.25
N PHE A 175 14.65 -8.13 -3.16
CA PHE A 175 13.39 -8.85 -3.15
C PHE A 175 12.36 -8.18 -4.09
N TYR A 176 12.16 -6.88 -3.96
CA TYR A 176 11.19 -6.19 -4.79
C TYR A 176 11.61 -6.07 -6.26
N GLU A 177 12.89 -5.90 -6.57
CA GLU A 177 13.37 -5.80 -7.95
C GLU A 177 13.58 -7.17 -8.60
N ASP A 178 14.38 -8.06 -7.99
CA ASP A 178 14.78 -9.31 -8.63
C ASP A 178 13.67 -10.38 -8.59
N VAL A 179 12.84 -10.39 -7.52
CA VAL A 179 11.74 -11.36 -7.38
C VAL A 179 10.42 -10.82 -7.89
N LEU A 180 10.00 -9.65 -7.45
CA LEU A 180 8.71 -9.08 -7.84
C LEU A 180 8.75 -8.25 -9.12
N GLY A 181 9.94 -7.84 -9.60
CA GLY A 181 10.13 -7.12 -10.86
C GLY A 181 9.84 -5.61 -10.75
N PHE A 182 9.78 -5.07 -9.55
CA PHE A 182 9.65 -3.62 -9.35
C PHE A 182 10.88 -2.90 -9.89
N ARG A 183 10.79 -1.58 -10.01
CA ARG A 183 11.92 -0.77 -10.47
C ARG A 183 12.02 0.50 -9.64
N GLU A 184 13.22 0.81 -9.14
CA GLU A 184 13.48 2.08 -8.50
C GLU A 184 13.25 3.24 -9.48
N ILE A 185 12.48 4.23 -9.04
CA ILE A 185 12.15 5.43 -9.82
C ILE A 185 12.64 6.72 -9.17
N TRP A 186 12.93 6.71 -7.87
CA TRP A 186 13.42 7.87 -7.14
C TRP A 186 13.93 7.46 -5.77
N ARG A 187 14.92 8.19 -5.27
CA ARG A 187 15.39 8.13 -3.89
C ARG A 187 15.65 9.52 -3.34
N GLY A 188 15.37 9.73 -2.07
CA GLY A 188 15.44 11.03 -1.42
C GLY A 188 16.16 11.03 -0.09
N SER A 189 16.72 12.17 0.27
CA SER A 189 17.35 12.41 1.57
C SER A 189 16.76 13.65 2.20
N LYS A 190 16.29 13.53 3.45
CA LYS A 190 15.79 14.66 4.23
C LYS A 190 16.92 15.59 4.69
N SER A 191 18.04 15.03 5.07
CA SER A 191 19.21 15.76 5.57
C SER A 191 20.22 16.14 4.49
N GLY A 192 20.18 15.49 3.32
CA GLY A 192 21.22 15.55 2.30
C GLY A 192 22.42 14.61 2.56
N THR A 193 22.53 14.03 3.75
CA THR A 193 23.68 13.22 4.19
C THR A 193 23.41 11.71 4.24
N VAL A 194 22.15 11.32 4.40
CA VAL A 194 21.71 9.91 4.47
C VAL A 194 20.37 9.77 3.78
N LEU A 195 20.15 8.65 3.07
CA LEU A 195 18.88 8.38 2.42
C LEU A 195 17.74 8.24 3.45
N SER A 196 16.57 8.72 3.08
CA SER A 196 15.36 8.66 3.88
C SER A 196 14.25 7.89 3.17
N TRP A 197 14.26 7.88 1.83
CA TRP A 197 13.20 7.27 1.00
C TRP A 197 13.76 6.61 -0.25
N ILE A 198 13.11 5.53 -0.68
CA ILE A 198 13.28 4.92 -2.00
C ILE A 198 11.89 4.56 -2.53
N ASN A 199 11.60 4.92 -3.78
CA ASN A 199 10.35 4.62 -4.44
C ASN A 199 10.56 3.53 -5.49
N LEU A 200 9.87 2.39 -5.31
CA LEU A 200 9.89 1.24 -6.19
C LEU A 200 8.56 1.11 -6.92
N LYS A 201 8.55 1.42 -8.22
CA LYS A 201 7.36 1.35 -9.08
C LYS A 201 6.99 -0.11 -9.35
N VAL A 202 5.70 -0.43 -9.29
CA VAL A 202 5.19 -1.75 -9.74
C VAL A 202 5.50 -1.96 -11.22
N PRO A 203 5.80 -3.21 -11.64
CA PRO A 203 6.30 -3.45 -13.00
C PRO A 203 5.29 -3.14 -14.11
N ASP A 204 4.01 -3.43 -13.87
CA ASP A 204 2.97 -3.38 -14.91
C ASP A 204 1.86 -2.37 -14.57
N GLY A 205 2.16 -1.37 -13.73
CA GLY A 205 1.25 -0.30 -13.29
C GLY A 205 1.98 1.01 -13.05
N ASP A 206 1.28 1.99 -12.42
CA ASP A 206 1.80 3.32 -12.16
C ASP A 206 1.99 3.65 -10.69
N ASP A 207 1.53 2.76 -9.81
CA ASP A 207 1.67 2.91 -8.37
C ASP A 207 3.07 2.47 -7.93
N TYR A 208 3.48 2.82 -6.72
CA TYR A 208 4.77 2.40 -6.18
C TYR A 208 4.71 2.08 -4.69
N ILE A 209 5.73 1.43 -4.18
CA ILE A 209 5.99 1.27 -2.75
C ILE A 209 7.09 2.25 -2.37
N GLU A 210 6.89 3.00 -1.29
CA GLU A 210 7.88 3.88 -0.71
C GLU A 210 8.54 3.22 0.49
N PHE A 211 9.84 2.96 0.41
CA PHE A 211 10.63 2.55 1.55
C PHE A 211 10.94 3.76 2.42
N MET A 212 10.49 3.71 3.66
CA MET A 212 10.83 4.65 4.72
C MET A 212 12.08 4.13 5.44
N LEU A 213 13.24 4.69 5.11
CA LEU A 213 14.53 4.16 5.56
C LEU A 213 14.86 4.60 6.98
N TYR A 214 15.15 3.63 7.82
CA TYR A 214 15.58 3.80 9.21
C TYR A 214 16.83 2.98 9.49
N LYS A 215 17.72 3.47 10.38
CA LYS A 215 18.78 2.64 10.95
C LYS A 215 18.17 1.56 11.85
N ASP A 216 17.32 1.97 12.77
CA ASP A 216 16.58 1.12 13.70
C ASP A 216 15.09 1.40 13.55
N ALA A 217 14.27 0.37 13.44
CA ALA A 217 12.81 0.55 13.31
C ALA A 217 12.25 1.23 14.57
N PRO A 218 11.35 2.21 14.41
CA PRO A 218 10.65 2.82 15.53
C PRO A 218 9.89 1.78 16.36
N ALA A 219 9.59 2.10 17.61
CA ALA A 219 8.68 1.28 18.42
C ALA A 219 7.33 1.07 17.71
N PRO A 220 6.67 -0.07 17.85
CA PRO A 220 5.43 -0.38 17.12
C PRO A 220 4.37 0.72 17.20
N THR A 221 4.19 1.34 18.36
CA THR A 221 3.24 2.45 18.58
C THR A 221 3.57 3.73 17.81
N ALA A 222 4.81 3.88 17.34
CA ALA A 222 5.28 5.06 16.61
C ALA A 222 5.36 4.83 15.08
N ARG A 223 5.02 3.63 14.59
CA ARG A 223 5.17 3.28 13.17
C ARG A 223 4.07 3.81 12.26
N GLY A 224 2.91 4.19 12.80
CA GLY A 224 1.75 4.59 12.00
C GLY A 224 1.98 5.80 11.08
N SER A 225 2.97 6.66 11.38
CA SER A 225 3.35 7.77 10.49
C SER A 225 4.29 7.35 9.35
N ALA A 226 4.96 6.21 9.48
CA ALA A 226 5.90 5.69 8.48
C ALA A 226 5.28 4.58 7.63
N HIS A 227 4.57 3.62 8.25
CA HIS A 227 3.64 2.76 7.52
C HIS A 227 2.42 3.58 7.12
N HIS A 228 2.29 3.93 5.84
CA HIS A 228 1.28 4.89 5.43
C HIS A 228 0.67 4.61 4.06
N LEU A 229 -0.46 5.23 3.84
CA LEU A 229 -1.13 5.33 2.56
C LEU A 229 -0.82 6.70 1.94
N CYS A 230 -0.56 6.76 0.64
CA CYS A 230 -0.56 8.00 -0.10
C CYS A 230 -1.59 7.97 -1.23
N LEU A 231 -2.45 8.98 -1.24
CA LEU A 231 -3.49 9.18 -2.23
C LEU A 231 -3.08 10.28 -3.22
N ALA A 232 -3.35 10.05 -4.50
CA ALA A 232 -3.12 11.06 -5.53
C ALA A 232 -4.14 12.18 -5.44
N LEU A 233 -3.69 13.43 -5.52
CA LEU A 233 -4.55 14.60 -5.59
C LEU A 233 -4.44 15.28 -6.95
N PRO A 234 -5.56 15.74 -7.53
CA PRO A 234 -5.50 16.62 -8.69
C PRO A 234 -5.02 18.03 -8.33
N ASP A 235 -5.35 18.52 -7.14
CA ASP A 235 -5.04 19.88 -6.65
C ASP A 235 -5.04 19.90 -5.12
N ALA A 236 -3.88 20.15 -4.52
CA ALA A 236 -3.71 20.19 -3.07
C ALA A 236 -4.44 21.38 -2.42
N VAL A 237 -4.53 22.52 -3.12
CA VAL A 237 -5.20 23.73 -2.60
C VAL A 237 -6.72 23.51 -2.54
N ALA A 238 -7.29 22.98 -3.62
CA ALA A 238 -8.71 22.66 -3.66
C ALA A 238 -9.08 21.57 -2.62
N THR A 239 -8.22 20.57 -2.47
CA THR A 239 -8.41 19.51 -1.45
C THR A 239 -8.35 20.07 -0.04
N LEU A 240 -7.38 20.94 0.27
CA LEU A 240 -7.30 21.61 1.58
C LEU A 240 -8.54 22.41 1.87
N ALA A 241 -9.07 23.15 0.88
CA ALA A 241 -10.31 23.89 1.03
C ALA A 241 -11.51 22.97 1.33
N THR A 242 -11.62 21.85 0.61
CA THR A 242 -12.65 20.83 0.84
C THR A 242 -12.59 20.25 2.25
N LEU A 243 -11.40 19.85 2.70
CA LEU A 243 -11.20 19.30 4.05
C LEU A 243 -11.54 20.33 5.14
N ASN A 244 -11.15 21.61 4.96
CA ASN A 244 -11.47 22.66 5.90
C ASN A 244 -12.98 23.01 5.96
N ALA A 245 -13.71 22.80 4.86
CA ALA A 245 -15.16 23.00 4.79
C ALA A 245 -15.97 21.81 5.32
N SER A 246 -15.34 20.65 5.52
CA SER A 246 -16.00 19.45 6.03
C SER A 246 -16.54 19.66 7.46
N SER A 247 -17.71 19.10 7.74
CA SER A 247 -18.27 19.08 9.10
C SER A 247 -17.36 18.34 10.09
N TYR A 248 -16.63 17.33 9.62
CA TYR A 248 -15.65 16.57 10.40
C TYR A 248 -14.47 17.42 10.85
N ARG A 249 -14.16 18.55 10.17
CA ARG A 249 -13.02 19.42 10.50
C ARG A 249 -13.00 19.89 11.94
N LYS A 250 -14.17 20.05 12.56
CA LYS A 250 -14.29 20.52 13.96
C LYS A 250 -13.77 19.52 14.99
N GLN A 251 -13.74 18.24 14.65
CA GLN A 251 -13.25 17.16 15.51
C GLN A 251 -11.87 16.64 15.08
N TYR A 252 -11.32 17.16 13.98
CA TYR A 252 -9.98 16.82 13.50
C TYR A 252 -8.94 17.73 14.15
N GLU A 253 -8.14 17.21 15.08
CA GLU A 253 -7.25 17.99 15.94
C GLU A 253 -5.90 18.34 15.29
N HIS A 254 -5.50 17.60 14.23
CA HIS A 254 -4.22 17.86 13.58
C HIS A 254 -4.28 19.06 12.63
N PRO A 255 -3.17 19.81 12.44
CA PRO A 255 -3.10 20.85 11.44
C PRO A 255 -3.22 20.29 10.03
N LEU A 256 -3.89 21.03 9.15
CA LEU A 256 -3.94 20.75 7.71
C LEU A 256 -3.10 21.81 7.00
N GLU A 257 -1.96 21.38 6.49
CA GLU A 257 -0.98 22.29 5.86
C GLU A 257 -0.46 21.67 4.57
N ILE A 258 -0.43 22.46 3.49
CA ILE A 258 0.25 22.08 2.27
C ILE A 258 1.75 22.26 2.49
N ARG A 259 2.51 21.21 2.20
CA ARG A 259 3.97 21.22 2.23
C ARG A 259 4.51 20.83 0.85
N ILE A 260 5.71 21.29 0.54
CA ILE A 260 6.46 20.81 -0.61
C ILE A 260 7.45 19.78 -0.09
N GLY A 261 7.28 18.53 -0.52
CA GLY A 261 8.17 17.43 -0.16
C GLY A 261 9.57 17.56 -0.78
N THR A 262 10.51 16.76 -0.30
CA THR A 262 11.85 16.62 -0.91
C THR A 262 11.76 16.22 -2.39
N ASN A 263 10.71 15.46 -2.74
CA ASN A 263 10.34 15.11 -4.11
C ASN A 263 9.74 16.26 -4.94
N ARG A 264 9.71 17.49 -4.39
CA ARG A 264 9.19 18.73 -5.03
C ARG A 264 7.69 18.68 -5.35
N LYS A 265 6.92 17.82 -4.71
CA LYS A 265 5.47 17.71 -4.90
C LYS A 265 4.74 18.38 -3.74
N ARG A 266 3.55 18.96 -4.02
CA ARG A 266 2.68 19.44 -2.95
C ARG A 266 1.99 18.27 -2.29
N GLN A 267 1.97 18.26 -0.97
CA GLN A 267 1.40 17.21 -0.16
C GLN A 267 0.83 17.73 1.16
N LEU A 268 -0.12 16.97 1.71
CA LEU A 268 -0.61 17.12 3.08
C LEU A 268 -0.45 15.78 3.81
N ASN A 269 -0.15 15.83 5.10
CA ASN A 269 -0.20 14.67 5.97
C ASN A 269 -1.46 14.75 6.83
N ILE A 270 -2.31 13.75 6.69
CA ILE A 270 -3.56 13.59 7.44
C ILE A 270 -3.43 12.31 8.26
N PHE A 271 -3.94 12.30 9.48
CA PHE A 271 -3.81 11.15 10.37
C PHE A 271 -5.20 10.62 10.73
N ASP A 272 -5.38 9.32 10.65
CA ASP A 272 -6.59 8.68 11.14
C ASP A 272 -6.64 8.73 12.68
N PRO A 273 -7.76 8.36 13.32
CA PRO A 273 -7.90 8.39 14.77
C PRO A 273 -6.89 7.52 15.54
N ASP A 274 -6.25 6.58 14.87
CA ASP A 274 -5.26 5.67 15.45
C ASP A 274 -3.82 6.08 15.15
N GLY A 275 -3.62 7.23 14.45
CA GLY A 275 -2.33 7.79 14.11
C GLY A 275 -1.70 7.19 12.84
N THR A 276 -2.46 6.45 12.03
CA THR A 276 -2.01 6.04 10.70
C THR A 276 -2.03 7.23 9.75
N ARG A 277 -0.91 7.50 9.09
CA ARG A 277 -0.81 8.60 8.13
C ARG A 277 -1.51 8.22 6.83
N THR A 278 -2.44 9.08 6.43
CA THR A 278 -2.92 9.19 5.06
C THR A 278 -2.26 10.40 4.44
N GLU A 279 -1.19 10.19 3.70
CA GLU A 279 -0.59 11.23 2.88
C GLU A 279 -1.48 11.48 1.67
N VAL A 280 -1.59 12.74 1.25
CA VAL A 280 -2.26 13.10 0.02
C VAL A 280 -1.34 14.00 -0.78
N MET A 281 -1.06 13.67 -2.05
CA MET A 281 0.01 14.27 -2.81
C MET A 281 -0.35 14.49 -4.29
N GLU A 282 0.05 15.64 -4.85
CA GLU A 282 0.00 15.84 -6.29
C GLU A 282 1.01 14.90 -6.98
N PRO A 283 0.64 14.16 -8.04
CA PRO A 283 1.56 13.24 -8.71
C PRO A 283 2.69 13.94 -9.47
N VAL A 284 2.53 15.23 -9.76
CA VAL A 284 3.49 16.05 -10.49
C VAL A 284 4.27 17.00 -9.57
N THR A 285 5.49 17.35 -9.94
CA THR A 285 6.29 18.35 -9.22
C THR A 285 5.77 19.77 -9.48
N ILE A 286 6.05 20.68 -8.56
CA ILE A 286 5.60 22.09 -8.64
C ILE A 286 6.06 22.85 -9.88
N ASP A 287 7.12 22.39 -10.55
CA ASP A 287 7.70 23.03 -11.74
C ASP A 287 7.70 22.12 -12.99
N GLY A 288 7.05 20.94 -12.91
CA GLY A 288 6.97 19.97 -13.99
C GLY A 288 8.27 19.24 -14.33
N LYS A 289 9.36 19.51 -13.60
CA LYS A 289 10.64 18.84 -13.80
C LYS A 289 10.73 17.58 -12.94
N PRO A 290 11.47 16.54 -13.36
CA PRO A 290 11.71 15.37 -12.52
C PRO A 290 12.27 15.78 -11.14
N ALA A 291 11.80 15.15 -10.08
CA ALA A 291 12.35 15.33 -8.75
C ALA A 291 13.82 14.88 -8.73
N PRO A 292 14.75 15.67 -8.13
CA PRO A 292 16.14 15.27 -8.04
C PRO A 292 16.28 14.04 -7.15
N SER A 293 17.02 13.02 -7.63
CA SER A 293 17.40 11.86 -6.80
C SER A 293 18.65 12.17 -5.98
N SER A 294 18.72 11.60 -4.79
CA SER A 294 19.85 11.72 -3.86
C SER A 294 20.88 10.61 -4.09
N ASN A 295 22.17 10.94 -3.96
CA ASN A 295 23.28 9.98 -3.94
C ASN A 295 23.80 9.70 -2.51
N ALA A 296 23.05 10.11 -1.48
CA ALA A 296 23.43 9.87 -0.10
C ALA A 296 23.47 8.35 0.21
N PRO A 297 24.30 7.90 1.17
CA PRO A 297 24.34 6.49 1.58
C PRO A 297 23.08 6.08 2.34
N PHE A 298 22.90 4.78 2.52
CA PHE A 298 21.87 4.23 3.40
C PHE A 298 22.13 4.59 4.86
N PRO A 299 21.09 4.62 5.71
CA PRO A 299 21.25 4.73 7.16
C PRO A 299 22.12 3.57 7.69
N GLN A 300 23.13 3.88 8.55
CA GLN A 300 24.04 2.91 9.16
C GLN A 300 23.82 2.81 10.66
#